data_75ce117085fbbca845d5821766711a7d
#
_entry.id   75ce117085fbbca845d5821766711a7d
#
_cell.length_a   1.000
_cell.length_b   1.000
_cell.length_c   1.000
_cell.angle_alpha   90.00
_cell.angle_beta   90.00
_cell.angle_gamma   90.00
#
_symmetry.space_group_name_H-M   'P 1'
#
loop_
_entity.id
_entity.type
_entity.pdbx_description
1 polymer ?
#
loop_
_entity_poly.entity_id
_entity_poly.type
_entity_poly.pdbx_seq_one_letter_code
_entity_poly.pdbx_strand_id
1 'polypeptide(L)'
;MSTLARKLLIAGNWKMNLNSSEASELADSIVNQVGTQMEVAVCVCPTYTSLESVSQKVVDSNISLGAQNMHHENSGAYTGEISAEMLRHLFVNYVILGHSERRQYFGETDCDVNK
;
A
#
# COMPACT_ATOMS: atom_id res chain seq x y z
N MET A 1 26.18 3.92 18.45
CA MET A 1 25.92 4.38 17.72
C MET A 1 24.72 4.63 17.21
N SER A 2 24.43 5.22 16.85
CA SER A 2 23.36 5.39 16.51
C SER A 2 23.03 5.07 15.43
N THR A 3 22.58 4.58 15.10
CA THR A 3 22.20 4.13 14.20
C THR A 3 20.90 4.44 13.86
N LEU A 4 20.55 5.42 14.09
CA LEU A 4 19.23 5.74 13.94
C LEU A 4 18.93 6.44 12.68
N ALA A 5 19.84 6.39 11.71
CA ALA A 5 19.55 6.89 10.40
C ALA A 5 18.37 6.13 9.82
N ARG A 6 17.34 6.83 9.41
CA ARG A 6 16.22 6.19 8.78
C ARG A 6 16.61 5.65 7.42
N LYS A 7 16.14 4.46 7.14
CA LYS A 7 16.24 3.91 5.80
C LYS A 7 15.35 4.71 4.86
N LEU A 8 15.83 5.03 3.68
CA LEU A 8 15.00 5.67 2.67
C LEU A 8 13.86 4.74 2.27
N LEU A 9 12.69 5.30 2.07
CA LEU A 9 11.52 4.57 1.59
C LEU A 9 11.20 5.03 0.18
N ILE A 10 11.20 4.11 -0.76
CA ILE A 10 10.75 4.35 -2.13
C ILE A 10 9.40 3.67 -2.27
N ALA A 11 8.35 4.46 -2.44
CA ALA A 11 7.00 3.94 -2.54
C ALA A 11 6.42 4.22 -3.92
N GLY A 12 5.87 3.19 -4.53
CA GLY A 12 5.19 3.30 -5.82
C GLY A 12 3.69 3.32 -5.63
N ASN A 13 3.07 4.45 -5.84
CA ASN A 13 1.61 4.57 -5.83
C ASN A 13 1.09 4.24 -7.22
N TRP A 14 0.44 3.09 -7.37
CA TRP A 14 -0.05 2.64 -8.67
C TRP A 14 -1.36 3.33 -9.08
N LYS A 15 -1.97 4.07 -8.15
CA LYS A 15 -3.19 4.82 -8.40
C LYS A 15 -4.31 3.89 -8.91
N MET A 16 -5.18 4.39 -9.77
CA MET A 16 -6.28 3.57 -10.31
C MET A 16 -5.84 2.94 -11.62
N ASN A 17 -4.89 2.02 -11.52
CA ASN A 17 -4.33 1.34 -12.68
C ASN A 17 -4.17 -0.15 -12.41
N LEU A 18 -4.25 -0.93 -13.45
CA LEU A 18 -3.97 -2.36 -13.49
C LEU A 18 -5.07 -3.20 -12.84
N ASN A 19 -5.44 -4.27 -13.52
CA ASN A 19 -6.24 -5.33 -12.91
C ASN A 19 -5.32 -6.28 -12.13
N SER A 20 -5.89 -7.26 -11.45
CA SER A 20 -5.09 -8.13 -10.57
C SER A 20 -4.04 -8.94 -11.29
N SER A 21 -4.31 -9.37 -12.51
CA SER A 21 -3.34 -10.13 -13.31
C SER A 21 -2.15 -9.27 -13.71
N GLU A 22 -2.43 -8.07 -14.21
CA GLU A 22 -1.39 -7.11 -14.60
C GLU A 22 -0.57 -6.66 -13.39
N ALA A 23 -1.24 -6.42 -12.27
CA ALA A 23 -0.58 -6.03 -11.03
C ALA A 23 0.36 -7.14 -10.54
N SER A 24 -0.09 -8.38 -10.63
CA SER A 24 0.70 -9.54 -10.23
C SER A 24 1.97 -9.66 -11.09
N GLU A 25 1.84 -9.45 -12.39
CA GLU A 25 2.99 -9.49 -13.31
C GLU A 25 3.98 -8.38 -13.01
N LEU A 26 3.50 -7.16 -12.75
CA LEU A 26 4.38 -6.05 -12.40
C LEU A 26 5.08 -6.31 -11.07
N ALA A 27 4.37 -6.85 -10.09
CA ALA A 27 4.96 -7.17 -8.80
C ALA A 27 6.06 -8.22 -8.95
N ASP A 28 5.83 -9.25 -9.74
CA ASP A 28 6.85 -10.26 -10.05
C ASP A 28 8.10 -9.63 -10.64
N SER A 29 7.92 -8.72 -11.59
CA SER A 29 9.04 -8.04 -12.23
C SER A 29 9.84 -7.20 -11.23
N ILE A 30 9.16 -6.50 -10.34
CA ILE A 30 9.82 -5.69 -9.31
C ILE A 30 10.58 -6.59 -8.33
N VAL A 31 9.98 -7.69 -7.91
CA VAL A 31 10.63 -8.65 -7.01
C VAL A 31 11.90 -9.21 -7.66
N ASN A 32 11.83 -9.54 -8.93
CA ASN A 32 12.98 -10.10 -9.64
C ASN A 32 14.13 -9.09 -9.78
N GLN A 33 13.80 -7.80 -9.86
CA GLN A 33 14.83 -6.78 -10.05
C GLN A 33 15.41 -6.25 -8.75
N VAL A 34 14.58 -6.05 -7.73
CA VAL A 34 15.03 -5.39 -6.49
C VAL A 34 14.59 -6.08 -5.21
N GLY A 35 13.99 -7.25 -5.30
CA GLY A 35 13.38 -7.92 -4.16
C GLY A 35 14.36 -8.41 -3.09
N THR A 36 15.65 -8.45 -3.40
CA THR A 36 16.67 -8.92 -2.44
C THR A 36 17.56 -7.80 -1.92
N GLN A 37 17.50 -6.61 -2.49
CA GLN A 37 18.29 -5.50 -2.00
C GLN A 37 17.75 -5.01 -0.64
N MET A 38 18.64 -4.44 0.20
CA MET A 38 18.29 -4.03 1.55
C MET A 38 18.73 -2.60 1.87
N GLU A 39 19.22 -1.86 0.88
CA GLU A 39 19.75 -0.51 1.11
C GLU A 39 18.64 0.50 1.32
N VAL A 40 17.52 0.34 0.61
CA VAL A 40 16.35 1.19 0.78
C VAL A 40 15.13 0.32 0.98
N ALA A 41 14.13 0.84 1.66
CA ALA A 41 12.84 0.18 1.77
C ALA A 41 12.04 0.46 0.50
N VAL A 42 11.44 -0.57 -0.07
CA VAL A 42 10.61 -0.45 -1.28
C VAL A 42 9.20 -0.90 -0.92
N CYS A 43 8.22 -0.08 -1.30
CA CYS A 43 6.81 -0.37 -1.05
C CYS A 43 6.03 -0.18 -2.35
N VAL A 44 5.13 -1.10 -2.65
CA VAL A 44 4.22 -0.96 -3.79
C VAL A 44 2.80 -0.84 -3.27
N CYS A 45 2.03 0.08 -3.85
CA CYS A 45 0.68 0.39 -3.40
C CYS A 45 -0.32 0.20 -4.54
N PRO A 46 -0.76 -1.06 -4.77
CA PRO A 46 -1.77 -1.33 -5.79
C PRO A 46 -3.17 -0.97 -5.29
N THR A 47 -4.16 -1.10 -6.17
CA THR A 47 -5.56 -0.94 -5.76
C THR A 47 -6.00 -2.06 -4.83
N TYR A 48 -7.10 -1.87 -4.10
CA TYR A 48 -7.64 -2.90 -3.21
C TYR A 48 -7.87 -4.22 -3.94
N THR A 49 -8.37 -4.16 -5.18
CA THR A 49 -8.69 -5.37 -5.94
C THR A 49 -7.46 -6.19 -6.32
N SER A 50 -6.29 -5.61 -6.23
CA SER A 50 -5.03 -6.28 -6.57
C SER A 50 -4.18 -6.62 -5.34
N LEU A 51 -4.55 -6.13 -4.16
CA LEU A 51 -3.73 -6.30 -2.96
C LEU A 51 -3.41 -7.75 -2.65
N GLU A 52 -4.40 -8.62 -2.70
CA GLU A 52 -4.19 -10.03 -2.36
C GLU A 52 -3.24 -10.69 -3.35
N SER A 53 -3.46 -10.48 -4.64
CA SER A 53 -2.60 -11.06 -5.67
C SER A 53 -1.15 -10.57 -5.54
N VAL A 54 -0.98 -9.28 -5.31
CA VAL A 54 0.35 -8.69 -5.15
C VAL A 54 1.01 -9.18 -3.85
N SER A 55 0.24 -9.34 -2.77
CA SER A 55 0.78 -9.82 -1.51
C SER A 55 1.44 -11.20 -1.68
N GLN A 56 0.84 -12.06 -2.48
CA GLN A 56 1.38 -13.39 -2.74
C GLN A 56 2.71 -13.34 -3.50
N LYS A 57 2.93 -12.29 -4.30
CA LYS A 57 4.16 -12.14 -5.06
C LYS A 57 5.30 -11.55 -4.25
N VAL A 58 5.00 -10.69 -3.28
CA VAL A 58 6.05 -9.99 -2.53
C VAL A 58 6.38 -10.63 -1.19
N VAL A 59 5.65 -11.65 -0.77
CA VAL A 59 5.70 -12.21 0.59
C VAL A 59 7.10 -12.67 1.00
N ASP A 60 7.87 -13.25 0.10
CA ASP A 60 9.21 -13.75 0.40
C ASP A 60 10.32 -12.80 -0.07
N SER A 61 9.99 -11.53 -0.27
CA SER A 61 10.94 -10.55 -0.75
C SER A 61 11.08 -9.41 0.25
N ASN A 62 11.94 -8.46 -0.07
CA ASN A 62 12.10 -7.24 0.72
C ASN A 62 11.17 -6.11 0.25
N ILE A 63 10.19 -6.42 -0.59
CA ILE A 63 9.21 -5.46 -1.03
C ILE A 63 8.05 -5.47 -0.04
N SER A 64 7.71 -4.29 0.46
CA SER A 64 6.55 -4.10 1.35
C SER A 64 5.31 -3.76 0.54
N LEU A 65 4.16 -4.00 1.14
CA LEU A 65 2.87 -3.76 0.53
C LEU A 65 2.19 -2.59 1.21
N GLY A 66 1.62 -1.70 0.41
CA GLY A 66 0.88 -0.55 0.90
C GLY A 66 -0.52 -0.49 0.31
N ALA A 67 -1.44 0.12 1.01
CA ALA A 67 -2.78 0.40 0.52
C ALA A 67 -2.89 1.86 0.13
N GLN A 68 -3.82 2.14 -0.78
CA GLN A 68 -3.99 3.50 -1.30
C GLN A 68 -4.94 4.34 -0.45
N ASN A 69 -5.66 3.72 0.46
CA ASN A 69 -6.57 4.38 1.38
C ASN A 69 -6.99 3.38 2.46
N MET A 70 -7.70 3.87 3.47
CA MET A 70 -8.20 3.04 4.55
C MET A 70 -9.28 3.82 5.29
N HIS A 71 -10.32 3.13 5.76
CA HIS A 71 -11.32 3.74 6.61
C HIS A 71 -10.88 3.64 8.07
N HIS A 72 -11.32 4.58 8.90
CA HIS A 72 -10.88 4.65 10.31
C HIS A 72 -11.67 3.71 11.23
N GLU A 73 -12.85 3.26 10.83
CA GLU A 73 -13.63 2.30 11.63
C GLU A 73 -13.20 0.88 11.33
N ASN A 74 -13.30 0.00 12.31
CA ASN A 74 -12.89 -1.39 12.14
C ASN A 74 -13.89 -2.23 11.36
N SER A 75 -15.16 -1.88 11.43
CA SER A 75 -16.23 -2.60 10.72
C SER A 75 -17.48 -1.75 10.75
N GLY A 76 -18.51 -2.19 10.05
CA GLY A 76 -19.82 -1.57 10.15
C GLY A 76 -20.42 -1.16 8.82
N ALA A 77 -21.39 -0.26 8.89
CA ALA A 77 -22.17 0.14 7.74
C ALA A 77 -21.47 1.26 6.96
N TYR A 78 -20.35 0.90 6.36
CA TYR A 78 -19.53 1.81 5.56
C TYR A 78 -19.30 1.18 4.19
N THR A 79 -20.36 1.06 3.45
CA THR A 79 -20.36 0.37 2.14
C THR A 79 -19.23 0.86 1.25
N GLY A 80 -18.40 -0.07 0.82
CA GLY A 80 -17.28 0.23 -0.09
C GLY A 80 -15.96 0.53 0.60
N GLU A 81 -15.95 0.68 1.93
CA GLU A 81 -14.73 1.01 2.67
C GLU A 81 -13.96 -0.24 3.11
N ILE A 82 -12.67 -0.03 3.35
CA ILE A 82 -11.76 -1.11 3.75
C ILE A 82 -11.13 -0.72 5.09
N SER A 83 -11.15 -1.63 6.03
CA SER A 83 -10.61 -1.40 7.38
C SER A 83 -9.14 -1.78 7.49
N ALA A 84 -8.50 -1.29 8.54
CA ALA A 84 -7.12 -1.66 8.87
C ALA A 84 -7.00 -3.17 9.11
N GLU A 85 -7.99 -3.81 9.72
CA GLU A 85 -7.97 -5.25 9.96
C GLU A 85 -7.92 -6.06 8.67
N MET A 86 -8.70 -5.64 7.66
CA MET A 86 -8.68 -6.30 6.35
C MET A 86 -7.31 -6.19 5.70
N LEU A 87 -6.69 -5.03 5.81
CA LEU A 87 -5.36 -4.80 5.24
C LEU A 87 -4.29 -5.59 5.99
N ARG A 88 -4.37 -5.64 7.31
CA ARG A 88 -3.42 -6.38 8.13
C ARG A 88 -3.43 -7.87 7.78
N HIS A 89 -4.58 -8.40 7.47
CA HIS A 89 -4.74 -9.80 7.08
C HIS A 89 -3.92 -10.12 5.80
N LEU A 90 -3.70 -9.14 4.95
CA LEU A 90 -2.90 -9.29 3.73
C LEU A 90 -1.45 -8.85 3.93
N PHE A 91 -1.02 -8.62 5.16
CA PHE A 91 0.34 -8.19 5.51
C PHE A 91 0.71 -6.83 4.92
N VAL A 92 -0.27 -5.94 4.81
CA VAL A 92 -0.04 -4.56 4.39
C VAL A 92 0.66 -3.81 5.51
N ASN A 93 1.79 -3.16 5.19
CA ASN A 93 2.62 -2.45 6.17
C ASN A 93 2.45 -0.94 6.12
N TYR A 94 1.96 -0.40 5.01
CA TYR A 94 1.86 1.03 4.78
C TYR A 94 0.48 1.38 4.24
N VAL A 95 0.05 2.60 4.48
CA VAL A 95 -1.20 3.13 3.93
C VAL A 95 -0.97 4.57 3.51
N ILE A 96 -1.43 4.93 2.32
CA ILE A 96 -1.44 6.31 1.85
C ILE A 96 -2.73 6.94 2.38
N LEU A 97 -2.61 7.97 3.19
CA LEU A 97 -3.76 8.68 3.73
C LEU A 97 -3.75 10.12 3.23
N GLY A 98 -4.94 10.63 2.91
CA GLY A 98 -5.09 12.02 2.52
C GLY A 98 -4.30 12.43 1.30
N HIS A 99 -4.14 11.53 0.33
CA HIS A 99 -3.47 11.85 -0.91
C HIS A 99 -4.14 13.07 -1.58
N SER A 100 -3.36 13.90 -2.24
CA SER A 100 -3.87 15.15 -2.85
C SER A 100 -5.05 14.90 -3.79
N GLU A 101 -5.04 13.79 -4.53
CA GLU A 101 -6.15 13.44 -5.40
C GLU A 101 -7.42 13.17 -4.62
N ARG A 102 -7.33 12.53 -3.44
CA ARG A 102 -8.49 12.28 -2.61
C ARG A 102 -9.03 13.56 -2.01
N ARG A 103 -8.15 14.48 -1.65
CA ARG A 103 -8.57 15.80 -1.16
C ARG A 103 -9.27 16.60 -2.25
N GLN A 104 -8.74 16.54 -3.45
CA GLN A 104 -9.27 17.29 -4.60
C GLN A 104 -10.60 16.73 -5.11
N TYR A 105 -10.70 15.43 -5.28
CA TYR A 105 -11.85 14.80 -5.94
C TYR A 105 -12.90 14.26 -4.98
N PHE A 106 -12.54 13.92 -3.77
CA PHE A 106 -13.45 13.32 -2.80
C PHE A 106 -13.61 14.14 -1.53
N GLY A 107 -13.04 15.34 -1.50
CA GLY A 107 -13.27 16.28 -0.41
C GLY A 107 -12.65 15.88 0.93
N GLU A 108 -11.65 15.01 0.95
CA GLU A 108 -10.99 14.64 2.19
C GLU A 108 -10.29 15.85 2.80
N THR A 109 -10.43 16.00 4.10
CA THR A 109 -9.87 17.12 4.86
C THR A 109 -8.84 16.62 5.86
N ASP A 110 -8.10 17.55 6.47
CA ASP A 110 -7.18 17.21 7.56
C ASP A 110 -7.90 16.51 8.70
N CYS A 111 -9.13 16.91 8.99
CA CYS A 111 -9.94 16.31 10.03
C CYS A 111 -10.25 14.83 9.69
N ASP A 112 -10.60 14.56 8.43
CA ASP A 112 -10.87 13.18 7.98
C ASP A 112 -9.62 12.32 8.11
N VAL A 113 -8.48 12.84 7.69
CA VAL A 113 -7.21 12.11 7.75
C VAL A 113 -6.80 11.83 9.19
N ASN A 114 -7.11 12.74 10.09
CA ASN A 114 -6.74 12.62 11.49
C ASN A 114 -7.58 11.60 12.26
N LYS A 115 -8.69 11.18 11.70
CA LYS A 115 -9.50 10.16 12.37
C LYS A 115 -8.82 8.82 12.34
#